data_a6dfeb7aad4c1125a889af303fdb9ad5
#
_entry.id   a6dfeb7aad4c1125a889af303fdb9ad5
#
_cell.length_a   1.000
_cell.length_b   1.000
_cell.length_c   1.000
_cell.angle_alpha   90.00
_cell.angle_beta   90.00
_cell.angle_gamma   90.00
#
_symmetry.space_group_name_H-M   'P 1'
#
loop_
_entity.id
_entity.type
_entity.pdbx_description
1 polymer ?
#
loop_
_entity_poly.entity_id
_entity_poly.type
_entity_poly.pdbx_seq_one_letter_code
_entity_poly.pdbx_strand_id
1 'polypeptide(L)'
;MLLVADGSCAKIRELLAEALVPVLWLDGTQDPLQIVTAALAERRRQGQPVQTLHWVSHGSPGVLQVGATCVDRNALLVASKQLIEWQVDQLAFWACDYGADKSVVGLWR
;
A
#
# COMPACT_ATOMS: atom_id res chain seq x y z
N MET A 1 -1.45 -8.90 -10.26
CA MET A 1 -2.15 -8.11 -9.22
C MET A 1 -1.64 -8.48 -7.85
N LEU A 2 -1.46 -7.52 -6.99
CA LEU A 2 -1.11 -7.73 -5.59
C LEU A 2 -2.03 -6.89 -4.71
N LEU A 3 -2.58 -7.50 -3.65
CA LEU A 3 -3.28 -6.79 -2.60
C LEU A 3 -2.31 -6.53 -1.45
N VAL A 4 -2.26 -5.29 -0.98
CA VAL A 4 -1.53 -4.89 0.22
C VAL A 4 -2.57 -4.48 1.25
N ALA A 5 -2.60 -5.11 2.41
CA ALA A 5 -3.67 -4.91 3.37
C ALA A 5 -3.15 -4.80 4.79
N ASP A 6 -3.86 -3.99 5.60
CA ASP A 6 -3.57 -3.84 7.02
C ASP A 6 -3.96 -5.12 7.78
N GLY A 7 -2.99 -5.95 8.08
CA GLY A 7 -3.19 -7.18 8.81
C GLY A 7 -3.46 -7.01 10.29
N SER A 8 -3.28 -5.80 10.84
CA SER A 8 -3.62 -5.51 12.22
C SER A 8 -5.12 -5.27 12.42
N CYS A 9 -5.88 -5.07 11.35
CA CYS A 9 -7.32 -4.86 11.41
C CYS A 9 -8.06 -6.17 11.17
N ALA A 10 -8.73 -6.70 12.21
CA ALA A 10 -9.45 -7.97 12.12
C ALA A 10 -10.52 -7.96 11.04
N LYS A 11 -11.21 -6.84 10.86
CA LYS A 11 -12.28 -6.72 9.87
C LYS A 11 -11.75 -6.83 8.45
N ILE A 12 -10.59 -6.24 8.17
CA ILE A 12 -9.95 -6.34 6.85
C ILE A 12 -9.48 -7.78 6.61
N ARG A 13 -8.93 -8.44 7.63
CA ARG A 13 -8.55 -9.85 7.52
C ARG A 13 -9.75 -10.72 7.19
N GLU A 14 -10.89 -10.46 7.81
CA GLU A 14 -12.13 -11.18 7.56
C GLU A 14 -12.61 -10.97 6.11
N LEU A 15 -12.62 -9.72 5.64
CA LEU A 15 -13.07 -9.41 4.29
C LEU A 15 -12.20 -10.04 3.21
N LEU A 16 -10.90 -10.20 3.45
CA LEU A 16 -9.96 -10.71 2.47
C LEU A 16 -9.56 -12.16 2.70
N ALA A 17 -10.21 -12.86 3.63
CA ALA A 17 -9.86 -14.24 3.98
C ALA A 17 -9.96 -15.20 2.80
N GLU A 18 -10.86 -14.94 1.86
CA GLU A 18 -11.07 -15.79 0.70
C GLU A 18 -10.57 -15.16 -0.61
N ALA A 19 -9.67 -14.18 -0.51
CA ALA A 19 -9.13 -13.54 -1.70
C ALA A 19 -8.39 -14.56 -2.59
N LEU A 20 -8.67 -14.51 -3.88
CA LEU A 20 -8.06 -15.41 -4.86
C LEU A 20 -6.73 -14.88 -5.42
N VAL A 21 -6.34 -13.68 -5.04
CA VAL A 21 -5.09 -13.05 -5.46
C VAL A 21 -4.13 -12.99 -4.28
N PRO A 22 -2.80 -12.89 -4.52
CA PRO A 22 -1.85 -12.78 -3.42
C PRO A 22 -2.12 -11.55 -2.56
N VAL A 23 -2.02 -11.71 -1.23
CA VAL A 23 -2.20 -10.63 -0.27
C VAL A 23 -0.93 -10.46 0.54
N LEU A 24 -0.38 -9.26 0.57
CA LEU A 24 0.72 -8.88 1.44
C LEU A 24 0.13 -8.22 2.68
N TRP A 25 0.25 -8.89 3.83
CA TRP A 25 -0.29 -8.39 5.10
C TRP A 25 0.72 -7.50 5.79
N LEU A 26 0.32 -6.26 6.07
CA LEU A 26 1.12 -5.32 6.84
C LEU A 26 0.73 -5.44 8.32
N ASP A 27 1.72 -5.52 9.21
CA ASP A 27 1.45 -5.71 10.63
C ASP A 27 1.37 -4.42 11.44
N GLY A 28 1.73 -3.29 10.83
CA GLY A 28 1.67 -1.98 11.48
C GLY A 28 2.84 -1.68 12.40
N THR A 29 3.81 -2.59 12.54
CA THR A 29 4.98 -2.38 13.40
C THR A 29 6.21 -1.91 12.63
N GLN A 30 6.19 -2.02 11.30
CA GLN A 30 7.27 -1.62 10.42
C GLN A 30 6.78 -0.59 9.40
N ASP A 31 7.72 0.07 8.74
CA ASP A 31 7.39 1.04 7.69
C ASP A 31 6.68 0.31 6.52
N PRO A 32 5.39 0.57 6.29
CA PRO A 32 4.65 -0.12 5.24
C PRO A 32 5.19 0.16 3.84
N LEU A 33 5.71 1.35 3.57
CA LEU A 33 6.28 1.66 2.26
C LEU A 33 7.54 0.87 2.00
N GLN A 34 8.37 0.65 3.02
CA GLN A 34 9.57 -0.16 2.90
C GLN A 34 9.23 -1.63 2.63
N ILE A 35 8.24 -2.17 3.34
CA ILE A 35 7.80 -3.56 3.16
C ILE A 35 7.29 -3.77 1.74
N VAL A 36 6.44 -2.87 1.25
CA VAL A 36 5.88 -2.98 -0.10
C VAL A 36 6.98 -2.85 -1.16
N THR A 37 7.92 -1.93 -0.97
CA THR A 37 9.05 -1.75 -1.88
C THR A 37 9.86 -3.04 -2.01
N ALA A 38 10.17 -3.67 -0.88
CA ALA A 38 10.92 -4.93 -0.86
C ALA A 38 10.15 -6.07 -1.53
N ALA A 39 8.85 -6.17 -1.28
CA ALA A 39 8.01 -7.21 -1.88
C ALA A 39 7.90 -7.05 -3.39
N LEU A 40 7.76 -5.83 -3.90
CA LEU A 40 7.69 -5.58 -5.33
C LEU A 40 9.03 -5.89 -6.02
N ALA A 41 10.15 -5.55 -5.38
CA ALA A 41 11.47 -5.86 -5.90
C ALA A 41 11.68 -7.38 -6.00
N GLU A 42 11.25 -8.13 -4.97
CA GLU A 42 11.36 -9.58 -4.97
C GLU A 42 10.57 -10.21 -6.10
N ARG A 43 9.34 -9.73 -6.34
CA ARG A 43 8.52 -10.25 -7.43
C ARG A 43 9.14 -9.98 -8.80
N ARG A 44 9.75 -8.82 -8.99
CA ARG A 44 10.46 -8.53 -10.23
C ARG A 44 11.64 -9.49 -10.45
N ARG A 45 12.38 -9.81 -9.39
CA ARG A 45 13.49 -10.78 -9.47
C ARG A 45 13.01 -12.18 -9.86
N GLN A 46 11.79 -12.55 -9.44
CA GLN A 46 11.19 -13.83 -9.76
C GLN A 46 10.56 -13.87 -11.17
N GLY A 47 10.65 -12.78 -11.93
CA GLY A 47 10.01 -12.69 -13.24
C GLY A 47 8.51 -12.51 -13.20
N GLN A 48 7.97 -12.06 -12.06
CA GLN A 48 6.54 -11.85 -11.84
C GLN A 48 6.25 -10.41 -11.40
N PRO A 49 6.53 -9.40 -12.24
CA PRO A 49 6.31 -8.01 -11.87
C PRO A 49 4.83 -7.74 -11.60
N VAL A 50 4.57 -6.86 -10.63
CA VAL A 50 3.21 -6.47 -10.27
C VAL A 50 2.79 -5.30 -11.14
N GLN A 51 1.73 -5.44 -11.91
CA GLN A 51 1.19 -4.37 -12.75
C GLN A 51 0.13 -3.56 -12.03
N THR A 52 -0.70 -4.19 -11.20
CA THR A 52 -1.77 -3.54 -10.45
C THR A 52 -1.59 -3.81 -8.97
N LEU A 53 -1.54 -2.74 -8.17
CA LEU A 53 -1.43 -2.80 -6.73
C LEU A 53 -2.69 -2.22 -6.10
N HIS A 54 -3.33 -2.99 -5.22
CA HIS A 54 -4.46 -2.52 -4.43
C HIS A 54 -4.03 -2.40 -2.96
N TRP A 55 -4.30 -1.25 -2.37
CA TRP A 55 -3.99 -0.97 -0.96
C TRP A 55 -5.29 -0.90 -0.18
N VAL A 56 -5.42 -1.75 0.84
CA VAL A 56 -6.62 -1.84 1.68
C VAL A 56 -6.24 -1.56 3.13
N SER A 57 -6.68 -0.43 3.66
CA SER A 57 -6.43 -0.02 5.04
C SER A 57 -7.45 1.01 5.49
N HIS A 58 -7.41 1.41 6.76
CA HIS A 58 -8.12 2.59 7.18
C HIS A 58 -7.44 3.84 6.63
N GLY A 59 -8.20 4.93 6.51
CA GLY A 59 -7.67 6.17 5.99
C GLY A 59 -8.55 7.37 6.31
N SER A 60 -7.99 8.54 6.04
CA SER A 60 -8.65 9.83 6.09
C SER A 60 -8.05 10.67 4.95
N PRO A 61 -8.53 11.90 4.68
CA PRO A 61 -7.98 12.68 3.59
C PRO A 61 -6.45 12.80 3.70
N GLY A 62 -5.74 12.26 2.70
CA GLY A 62 -4.29 12.32 2.61
C GLY A 62 -3.51 11.39 3.53
N VAL A 63 -4.18 10.53 4.30
CA VAL A 63 -3.52 9.64 5.28
C VAL A 63 -4.01 8.22 5.12
N LEU A 64 -3.07 7.28 4.99
CA LEU A 64 -3.34 5.84 5.10
C LEU A 64 -2.88 5.37 6.47
N GLN A 65 -3.70 4.60 7.16
CA GLN A 65 -3.37 4.09 8.49
C GLN A 65 -3.23 2.58 8.48
N VAL A 66 -2.05 2.10 8.89
CA VAL A 66 -1.74 0.68 9.01
C VAL A 66 -1.36 0.42 10.46
N GLY A 67 -2.30 -0.14 11.26
CA GLY A 67 -2.09 -0.28 12.68
C GLY A 67 -1.83 1.07 13.34
N ALA A 68 -0.69 1.20 14.04
CA ALA A 68 -0.27 2.45 14.67
C ALA A 68 0.53 3.36 13.72
N THR A 69 0.80 2.92 12.50
CA THR A 69 1.62 3.68 11.55
C THR A 69 0.74 4.46 10.58
N CYS A 70 1.07 5.73 10.37
CA CYS A 70 0.36 6.57 9.41
C CYS A 70 1.25 6.86 8.20
N VAL A 71 0.69 6.70 7.00
CA VAL A 71 1.35 7.09 5.75
C VAL A 71 0.71 8.38 5.28
N ASP A 72 1.36 9.50 5.60
CA ASP A 72 0.89 10.83 5.25
C ASP A 72 1.77 11.44 4.16
N ARG A 73 1.55 12.72 3.88
CA ARG A 73 2.32 13.43 2.88
C ARG A 73 3.81 13.41 3.16
N ASN A 74 4.21 13.61 4.42
CA ASN A 74 5.63 13.59 4.80
C ASN A 74 6.24 12.22 4.56
N ALA A 75 5.54 11.15 4.90
CA ALA A 75 6.01 9.79 4.67
C ALA A 75 6.26 9.54 3.18
N LEU A 76 5.37 10.01 2.31
CA LEU A 76 5.52 9.87 0.87
C LEU A 76 6.70 10.67 0.33
N LEU A 77 6.90 11.89 0.84
CA LEU A 77 8.03 12.72 0.41
C LEU A 77 9.37 12.10 0.81
N VAL A 78 9.45 11.56 2.02
CA VAL A 78 10.66 10.88 2.51
C VAL A 78 10.94 9.62 1.68
N ALA A 79 9.90 8.90 1.28
CA ALA A 79 10.02 7.64 0.55
C ALA A 79 9.99 7.82 -0.98
N SER A 80 10.12 9.03 -1.51
CA SER A 80 9.92 9.30 -2.94
C SER A 80 10.81 8.45 -3.84
N LYS A 81 12.06 8.19 -3.43
CA LYS A 81 12.97 7.33 -4.22
C LYS A 81 12.48 5.89 -4.26
N GLN A 82 11.93 5.38 -3.15
CA GLN A 82 11.38 4.03 -3.12
C GLN A 82 10.16 3.91 -4.02
N LEU A 83 9.28 4.93 -4.02
CA LEU A 83 8.08 4.92 -4.84
C LEU A 83 8.39 4.85 -6.34
N ILE A 84 9.45 5.51 -6.77
CA ILE A 84 9.90 5.44 -8.17
C ILE A 84 10.27 4.01 -8.56
N GLU A 85 10.81 3.23 -7.62
CA GLU A 85 11.22 1.86 -7.87
C GLU A 85 10.05 0.86 -7.94
N TRP A 86 8.83 1.27 -7.57
CA TRP A 86 7.68 0.36 -7.56
C TRP A 86 7.31 -0.13 -8.95
N GLN A 87 7.35 0.73 -9.96
CA GLN A 87 7.12 0.36 -11.37
C GLN A 87 5.81 -0.38 -11.60
N VAL A 88 4.75 -0.01 -10.86
CA VAL A 88 3.42 -0.55 -11.08
C VAL A 88 2.64 0.36 -12.02
N ASP A 89 1.80 -0.21 -12.87
CA ASP A 89 1.03 0.55 -13.85
C ASP A 89 -0.19 1.21 -13.22
N GLN A 90 -0.81 0.56 -12.23
CA GLN A 90 -2.03 1.04 -11.61
C GLN A 90 -1.96 0.88 -10.09
N LEU A 91 -2.41 1.91 -9.37
CA LEU A 91 -2.55 1.91 -7.93
C LEU A 91 -4.01 2.21 -7.59
N ALA A 92 -4.60 1.38 -6.75
CA ALA A 92 -5.95 1.59 -6.25
C ALA A 92 -5.94 1.57 -4.73
N PHE A 93 -6.59 2.56 -4.12
CA PHE A 93 -6.66 2.69 -2.67
C PHE A 93 -8.09 2.47 -2.19
N TRP A 94 -8.25 1.52 -1.28
CA TRP A 94 -9.51 1.21 -0.63
C TRP A 94 -9.43 1.70 0.82
N ALA A 95 -9.44 3.03 0.98
CA ALA A 95 -9.34 3.71 2.26
C ALA A 95 -10.30 4.90 2.26
N CYS A 96 -10.95 5.15 3.41
CA CYS A 96 -11.97 6.20 3.52
C CYS A 96 -11.37 7.57 3.17
N ASP A 97 -11.96 8.25 2.18
CA ASP A 97 -11.66 9.63 1.80
C ASP A 97 -10.18 9.94 1.51
N TYR A 98 -9.35 8.92 1.25
CA TYR A 98 -7.93 9.14 1.01
C TYR A 98 -7.69 10.08 -0.18
N GLY A 99 -8.42 9.88 -1.26
CA GLY A 99 -8.27 10.68 -2.47
C GLY A 99 -8.81 12.11 -2.37
N ALA A 100 -9.43 12.49 -1.23
CA ALA A 100 -9.93 13.86 -1.04
C ALA A 100 -8.78 14.87 -0.94
N ASP A 101 -7.58 14.45 -0.54
CA ASP A 101 -6.39 15.30 -0.58
C ASP A 101 -5.63 15.07 -1.89
N LYS A 102 -5.89 15.92 -2.88
CA LYS A 102 -5.29 15.78 -4.20
C LYS A 102 -3.78 15.99 -4.21
N SER A 103 -3.22 16.71 -3.23
CA SER A 103 -1.79 16.91 -3.14
C SER A 103 -1.04 15.60 -2.87
N VAL A 104 -1.69 14.67 -2.16
CA VAL A 104 -1.13 13.34 -1.88
C VAL A 104 -1.24 12.45 -3.12
N VAL A 105 -2.35 12.52 -3.84
CA VAL A 105 -2.54 11.68 -5.04
C VAL A 105 -1.42 11.89 -6.06
N GLY A 106 -0.97 13.13 -6.23
CA GLY A 106 0.12 13.43 -7.16
C GLY A 106 1.46 12.83 -6.74
N LEU A 107 1.69 12.58 -5.44
CA LEU A 107 2.95 12.01 -4.96
C LEU A 107 3.10 10.52 -5.27
N TRP A 108 2.00 9.82 -5.57
CA TRP A 108 2.03 8.40 -5.91
C TRP A 108 2.34 8.13 -7.38
N ARG A 109 2.39 9.15 -8.20
CA ARG A 109 2.57 9.01 -9.64
C ARG A 109 4.03 9.17 -10.10
#